data_8125cfe3d44ff6e2ba9b826f3d8af0d8
#
_entry.id   8125cfe3d44ff6e2ba9b826f3d8af0d8
#
_cell.length_a   1.000
_cell.length_b   1.000
_cell.length_c   1.000
_cell.angle_alpha   90.00
_cell.angle_beta   90.00
_cell.angle_gamma   90.00
#
_symmetry.space_group_name_H-M   'P 1'
#
loop_
_entity.id
_entity.type
_entity.pdbx_description
1 polymer ?
#
loop_
_entity_poly.entity_id
_entity_poly.type
_entity_poly.pdbx_seq_one_letter_code
_entity_poly.pdbx_strand_id
1 'polypeptide(L)'
;MKKLNKLIITEMLLNEIPCTVCAIVQDQKVIELRLEPSEKKNTLNNIYVGQVENIAANIQAAFVRLSDSVNGYLPLNQCTNAIYTDGRKTDQPLRPGDQLLVQINREAMKGKLPALTA
;
A
#
# COMPACT_ATOMS: atom_id res chain seq x y z
N MET A 1 -29.86 15.84 -5.17
CA MET A 1 -29.96 14.39 -4.91
C MET A 1 -28.57 13.77 -5.08
N LYS A 2 -28.10 13.06 -4.07
CA LYS A 2 -26.81 12.39 -4.17
C LYS A 2 -26.89 11.23 -5.16
N LYS A 3 -25.99 11.16 -6.10
CA LYS A 3 -25.86 10.01 -6.98
C LYS A 3 -25.21 8.86 -6.22
N LEU A 4 -25.78 7.67 -6.39
CA LEU A 4 -25.25 6.47 -5.76
C LEU A 4 -24.09 5.94 -6.60
N ASN A 5 -22.90 5.95 -6.04
CA ASN A 5 -21.74 5.34 -6.67
C ASN A 5 -21.53 3.95 -6.09
N LYS A 6 -21.19 3.01 -6.96
CA LYS A 6 -20.82 1.66 -6.57
C LYS A 6 -19.41 1.38 -7.06
N LEU A 7 -18.60 0.80 -6.18
CA LEU A 7 -17.31 0.24 -6.55
C LEU A 7 -17.45 -1.27 -6.65
N ILE A 8 -17.18 -1.82 -7.80
CA ILE A 8 -17.21 -3.26 -8.02
C ILE A 8 -15.79 -3.75 -8.25
N ILE A 9 -15.37 -4.74 -7.45
CA ILE A 9 -14.09 -5.41 -7.62
C ILE A 9 -14.39 -6.88 -7.81
N THR A 10 -13.96 -7.45 -8.93
CA THR A 10 -14.20 -8.85 -9.25
C THR A 10 -13.05 -9.41 -10.07
N GLU A 11 -13.01 -10.72 -10.18
CA GLU A 11 -12.05 -11.41 -11.06
C GLU A 11 -12.77 -11.98 -12.27
N MET A 12 -12.09 -11.93 -13.40
CA MET A 12 -12.59 -12.52 -14.63
C MET A 12 -11.45 -13.04 -15.48
N LEU A 13 -11.78 -13.95 -16.38
CA LEU A 13 -10.84 -14.41 -17.40
C LEU A 13 -10.98 -13.56 -18.65
N LEU A 14 -9.88 -12.97 -19.10
CA LEU A 14 -9.81 -12.22 -20.33
C LEU A 14 -8.77 -12.90 -21.22
N ASN A 15 -9.21 -13.51 -22.32
CA ASN A 15 -8.34 -14.32 -23.17
C ASN A 15 -7.53 -15.34 -22.38
N GLU A 16 -8.20 -16.06 -21.46
CA GLU A 16 -7.60 -17.08 -20.59
C GLU A 16 -6.62 -16.53 -19.55
N ILE A 17 -6.51 -15.20 -19.42
CA ILE A 17 -5.66 -14.56 -18.40
C ILE A 17 -6.54 -14.11 -17.25
N PRO A 18 -6.29 -14.57 -16.01
CA PRO A 18 -7.01 -14.05 -14.85
C PRO A 18 -6.72 -12.57 -14.65
N CYS A 19 -7.77 -11.76 -14.56
CA CYS A 19 -7.67 -10.32 -14.35
C CYS A 19 -8.54 -9.89 -13.19
N THR A 20 -8.05 -8.90 -12.45
CA THR A 20 -8.86 -8.17 -11.47
C THR A 20 -9.47 -6.96 -12.16
N VAL A 21 -10.78 -6.84 -12.05
CA VAL A 21 -11.56 -5.76 -12.66
C VAL A 21 -12.03 -4.85 -11.53
N CYS A 22 -11.71 -3.55 -11.64
CA CYS A 22 -12.24 -2.53 -10.76
C CYS A 22 -13.12 -1.59 -11.58
N ALA A 23 -14.38 -1.46 -11.22
CA ALA A 23 -15.32 -0.61 -11.94
C ALA A 23 -16.02 0.34 -10.99
N ILE A 24 -16.13 1.59 -11.39
CA ILE A 24 -16.97 2.57 -10.70
C ILE A 24 -18.24 2.73 -11.53
N VAL A 25 -19.38 2.48 -10.89
CA VAL A 25 -20.69 2.55 -11.53
C VAL A 25 -21.48 3.69 -10.90
N GLN A 26 -22.02 4.55 -11.75
CA GLN A 26 -22.88 5.65 -11.34
C GLN A 26 -24.13 5.63 -12.22
N ASP A 27 -25.32 5.67 -11.60
CA ASP A 27 -26.60 5.64 -12.30
C ASP A 27 -26.68 4.50 -13.35
N GLN A 28 -26.25 3.30 -12.95
CA GLN A 28 -26.23 2.10 -13.79
C GLN A 28 -25.29 2.15 -15.00
N LYS A 29 -24.37 3.13 -14.99
CA LYS A 29 -23.34 3.25 -16.03
C LYS A 29 -21.97 3.08 -15.44
N VAL A 30 -21.11 2.33 -16.11
CA VAL A 30 -19.69 2.24 -15.75
C VAL A 30 -19.01 3.53 -16.19
N ILE A 31 -18.51 4.31 -15.24
CA ILE A 31 -17.85 5.58 -15.52
C ILE A 31 -16.33 5.46 -15.45
N GLU A 32 -15.81 4.43 -14.79
CA GLU A 32 -14.38 4.14 -14.77
C GLU A 32 -14.18 2.64 -14.69
N LEU A 33 -13.24 2.13 -15.48
CA LEU A 33 -12.92 0.72 -15.53
C LEU A 33 -11.41 0.55 -15.54
N ARG A 34 -10.90 -0.31 -14.65
CA ARG A 34 -9.49 -0.70 -14.62
C ARG A 34 -9.39 -2.21 -14.66
N LEU A 35 -8.46 -2.68 -15.44
CA LEU A 35 -8.15 -4.10 -15.59
C LEU A 35 -6.68 -4.30 -15.29
N GLU A 36 -6.39 -5.25 -14.40
CA GLU A 36 -5.02 -5.64 -14.08
C GLU A 36 -4.92 -7.16 -14.05
N PRO A 37 -3.82 -7.73 -14.53
CA PRO A 37 -3.59 -9.15 -14.31
C PRO A 37 -3.64 -9.49 -12.84
N SER A 38 -4.33 -10.57 -12.45
CA SER A 38 -4.47 -10.95 -11.04
C SER A 38 -3.14 -11.36 -10.43
N GLU A 39 -2.23 -11.91 -11.23
CA GLU A 39 -0.87 -12.21 -10.79
C GLU A 39 0.04 -11.03 -11.09
N LYS A 40 0.34 -10.26 -10.06
CA LYS A 40 1.36 -9.22 -10.16
C LYS A 40 2.74 -9.84 -10.08
N LYS A 41 3.58 -9.55 -11.08
CA LYS A 41 5.00 -9.95 -11.05
C LYS A 41 5.86 -9.02 -10.22
N ASN A 42 5.32 -7.89 -9.78
CA ASN A 42 6.03 -6.91 -8.98
C ASN A 42 5.19 -6.49 -7.78
N THR A 43 5.83 -5.81 -6.81
CA THR A 43 5.21 -5.39 -5.56
C THR A 43 4.90 -3.89 -5.54
N LEU A 44 5.18 -3.17 -6.63
CA LEU A 44 4.95 -1.73 -6.68
C LEU A 44 3.49 -1.39 -6.37
N ASN A 45 3.29 -0.39 -5.52
CA ASN A 45 1.99 0.08 -5.04
C ASN A 45 1.24 -0.89 -4.12
N ASN A 46 1.82 -2.03 -3.76
CA ASN A 46 1.23 -2.90 -2.75
C ASN A 46 1.17 -2.19 -1.40
N ILE A 47 0.08 -2.45 -0.68
CA ILE A 47 -0.15 -1.88 0.65
C ILE A 47 -0.08 -2.99 1.68
N TYR A 48 0.62 -2.72 2.78
CA TYR A 48 0.81 -3.66 3.88
C TYR A 48 0.48 -2.99 5.20
N VAL A 49 0.11 -3.80 6.18
CA VAL A 49 0.24 -3.38 7.58
C VAL A 49 1.67 -3.69 7.99
N GLY A 50 2.49 -2.66 8.08
CA GLY A 50 3.89 -2.80 8.44
C GLY A 50 4.10 -2.60 9.93
N GLN A 51 5.10 -3.27 10.48
CA GLN A 51 5.53 -3.07 11.87
C GLN A 51 6.92 -2.47 11.90
N VAL A 52 7.07 -1.34 12.57
CA VAL A 52 8.36 -0.68 12.72
C VAL A 52 9.26 -1.54 13.59
N GLU A 53 10.41 -1.94 13.06
CA GLU A 53 11.40 -2.71 13.83
C GLU A 53 12.39 -1.79 14.54
N ASN A 54 12.93 -0.81 13.80
CA ASN A 54 13.85 0.16 14.38
C ASN A 54 13.86 1.44 13.57
N ILE A 55 14.36 2.50 14.21
CA ILE A 55 14.50 3.82 13.59
C ILE A 55 15.98 4.17 13.56
N ALA A 56 16.48 4.49 12.37
CA ALA A 56 17.84 4.93 12.16
C ALA A 56 17.85 6.46 12.03
N ALA A 57 18.07 7.16 13.13
CA ALA A 57 17.99 8.62 13.17
C ALA A 57 19.05 9.28 12.28
N ASN A 58 20.23 8.66 12.15
CA ASN A 58 21.31 9.19 11.34
C ASN A 58 21.00 9.25 9.84
N ILE A 59 20.08 8.41 9.36
CA ILE A 59 19.63 8.43 7.96
C ILE A 59 18.17 8.86 7.83
N GLN A 60 17.55 9.27 8.92
CA GLN A 60 16.15 9.74 8.95
C GLN A 60 15.18 8.74 8.33
N ALA A 61 15.28 7.50 8.74
CA ALA A 61 14.45 6.42 8.19
C ALA A 61 14.08 5.38 9.24
N ALA A 62 12.99 4.68 8.99
CA ALA A 62 12.56 3.53 9.75
C ALA A 62 12.68 2.27 8.90
N PHE A 63 13.02 1.15 9.54
CA PHE A 63 12.94 -0.16 8.94
C PHE A 63 11.65 -0.82 9.38
N VAL A 64 10.86 -1.27 8.42
CA VAL A 64 9.50 -1.74 8.65
C VAL A 64 9.38 -3.17 8.12
N ARG A 65 8.91 -4.07 8.97
CA ARG A 65 8.64 -5.44 8.57
C ARG A 65 7.28 -5.50 7.87
N LEU A 66 7.28 -6.00 6.63
CA LEU A 66 6.09 -6.15 5.81
C LEU A 66 5.49 -7.55 5.90
N SER A 67 6.38 -8.55 6.01
CA SER A 67 6.01 -9.95 6.19
C SER A 67 7.16 -10.67 6.90
N ASP A 68 7.03 -11.98 7.13
CA ASP A 68 8.06 -12.76 7.86
C ASP A 68 9.44 -12.67 7.21
N SER A 69 9.52 -12.45 5.91
CA SER A 69 10.78 -12.45 5.18
C SER A 69 11.07 -11.14 4.43
N VAL A 70 10.19 -10.15 4.51
CA VAL A 70 10.32 -8.92 3.73
C VAL A 70 10.28 -7.71 4.63
N ASN A 71 11.36 -6.92 4.59
CA ASN A 71 11.45 -5.63 5.25
C ASN A 71 11.43 -4.51 4.21
N GLY A 72 11.03 -3.32 4.63
CA GLY A 72 11.02 -2.13 3.80
C GLY A 72 11.71 -0.96 4.48
N TYR A 73 12.05 0.05 3.69
CA TYR A 73 12.71 1.26 4.11
C TYR A 73 11.71 2.42 4.01
N LEU A 74 11.38 3.02 5.15
CA LEU A 74 10.44 4.14 5.23
C LEU A 74 11.18 5.41 5.60
N PRO A 75 11.46 6.32 4.65
CA PRO A 75 12.00 7.64 4.99
C PRO A 75 11.02 8.39 5.89
N LEU A 76 11.50 9.02 6.95
CA LEU A 76 10.62 9.70 7.90
C LEU A 76 9.85 10.86 7.25
N ASN A 77 10.43 11.51 6.22
CA ASN A 77 9.73 12.55 5.47
C ASN A 77 8.62 12.01 4.56
N GLN A 78 8.53 10.70 4.38
CA GLN A 78 7.44 10.05 3.64
C GLN A 78 6.33 9.54 4.57
N CYS A 79 6.45 9.81 5.87
CA CYS A 79 5.48 9.41 6.88
C CYS A 79 4.75 10.67 7.40
N THR A 80 3.90 11.25 6.55
CA THR A 80 3.25 12.53 6.85
C THR A 80 1.81 12.40 7.32
N ASN A 81 1.11 11.38 6.85
CA ASN A 81 -0.30 11.16 7.19
C ASN A 81 -0.53 9.69 7.55
N ALA A 82 0.33 9.14 8.39
CA ALA A 82 0.30 7.73 8.72
C ALA A 82 -1.02 7.30 9.35
N ILE A 83 -1.51 6.16 8.92
CA ILE A 83 -2.70 5.52 9.50
C ILE A 83 -2.21 4.37 10.37
N TYR A 84 -2.31 4.56 11.68
CA TYR A 84 -1.90 3.56 12.66
C TYR A 84 -3.03 2.60 12.98
N THR A 85 -2.69 1.34 13.20
CA THR A 85 -3.71 0.31 13.51
C THR A 85 -4.39 0.52 14.84
N ASP A 86 -3.76 1.23 15.78
CA ASP A 86 -4.33 1.59 17.08
C ASP A 86 -5.20 2.85 17.04
N GLY A 87 -5.34 3.47 15.88
CA GLY A 87 -6.19 4.66 15.70
C GLY A 87 -5.61 5.95 16.23
N ARG A 88 -4.34 5.96 16.66
CA ARG A 88 -3.74 7.19 17.21
C ARG A 88 -3.52 8.23 16.11
N LYS A 89 -3.35 9.48 16.52
CA LYS A 89 -3.15 10.60 15.61
C LYS A 89 -1.73 10.64 15.06
N THR A 90 -1.59 11.29 13.91
CA THR A 90 -0.35 11.34 13.13
C THR A 90 0.70 12.30 13.69
N ASP A 91 0.37 13.09 14.71
CA ASP A 91 1.28 14.08 15.30
C ASP A 91 2.34 13.48 16.25
N GLN A 92 2.22 12.19 16.54
CA GLN A 92 3.18 11.51 17.40
C GLN A 92 4.32 10.92 16.57
N PRO A 93 5.56 10.99 17.10
CA PRO A 93 6.68 10.41 16.39
C PRO A 93 6.56 8.89 16.28
N LEU A 94 7.07 8.38 15.17
CA LEU A 94 7.11 6.95 14.90
C LEU A 94 8.04 6.26 15.91
N ARG A 95 7.62 5.09 16.41
CA ARG A 95 8.39 4.31 17.40
C ARG A 95 8.50 2.85 16.98
N PRO A 96 9.56 2.15 17.41
CA PRO A 96 9.63 0.71 17.23
C PRO A 96 8.40 0.01 17.85
N GLY A 97 7.88 -0.98 17.12
CA GLY A 97 6.67 -1.69 17.51
C GLY A 97 5.38 -1.10 16.94
N ASP A 98 5.41 0.11 16.42
CA ASP A 98 4.24 0.72 15.80
C ASP A 98 3.79 -0.06 14.56
N GLN A 99 2.49 -0.19 14.41
CA GLN A 99 1.89 -0.78 13.22
C GLN A 99 1.13 0.29 12.45
N LEU A 100 1.39 0.37 11.15
CA LEU A 100 0.78 1.38 10.30
C LEU A 100 0.64 0.85 8.87
N LEU A 101 -0.23 1.48 8.11
CA LEU A 101 -0.35 1.18 6.68
C LEU A 101 0.83 1.80 5.94
N VAL A 102 1.48 1.00 5.12
CA VAL A 102 2.59 1.43 4.27
C VAL A 102 2.36 0.96 2.85
N GLN A 103 2.87 1.72 1.89
CA GLN A 103 2.77 1.39 0.48
C GLN A 103 4.15 1.38 -0.14
N ILE A 104 4.41 0.38 -0.98
CA ILE A 104 5.67 0.31 -1.71
C ILE A 104 5.62 1.32 -2.86
N ASN A 105 6.53 2.31 -2.84
CA ASN A 105 6.65 3.29 -3.90
C ASN A 105 7.89 3.07 -4.78
N ARG A 106 8.79 2.19 -4.39
CA ARG A 106 9.91 1.72 -5.18
C ARG A 106 10.21 0.28 -4.82
N GLU A 107 10.29 -0.57 -5.82
CA GLU A 107 10.56 -1.99 -5.60
C GLU A 107 11.96 -2.26 -5.06
N ALA A 108 12.12 -3.40 -4.41
CA ALA A 108 13.43 -3.88 -3.98
C ALA A 108 14.35 -3.99 -5.19
N MET A 109 15.58 -3.56 -4.99
CA MET A 109 16.66 -3.69 -5.97
C MET A 109 17.80 -4.46 -5.34
N LYS A 110 18.72 -4.97 -6.15
CA LYS A 110 19.87 -5.70 -5.65
C LYS A 110 20.60 -4.87 -4.59
N GLY A 111 20.67 -5.40 -3.35
CA GLY A 111 21.29 -4.73 -2.23
C GLY A 111 20.49 -3.60 -1.61
N LYS A 112 19.22 -3.38 -2.04
CA LYS A 112 18.37 -2.32 -1.48
C LYS A 112 16.98 -2.85 -1.16
N LEU A 113 16.48 -2.47 0.00
CA LEU A 113 15.10 -2.77 0.40
C LEU A 113 14.10 -1.97 -0.43
N PRO A 114 12.85 -2.45 -0.55
CA PRO A 114 11.80 -1.62 -1.16
C PRO A 114 11.61 -0.36 -0.34
N ALA A 115 11.37 0.75 -1.04
CA ALA A 115 11.07 2.03 -0.39
C ALA A 115 9.57 2.17 -0.16
N LEU A 116 9.22 2.73 1.00
CA LEU A 116 7.86 2.84 1.46
C LEU A 116 7.43 4.29 1.60
N THR A 117 6.11 4.49 1.60
CA THR A 117 5.46 5.74 2.00
C THR A 117 4.28 5.41 2.93
N ALA A 118 3.95 6.34 3.79
CA ALA A 118 2.86 6.19 4.74
C ALA A 118 2.08 7.48 4.95
#